data_514232b64f60e23d14dadb608b6959e7
#
_entry.id   514232b64f60e23d14dadb608b6959e7
#
_cell.length_a   1.000
_cell.length_b   1.000
_cell.length_c   1.000
_cell.angle_alpha   90.00
_cell.angle_beta   90.00
_cell.angle_gamma   90.00
#
_symmetry.space_group_name_H-M   'P 1'
#
loop_
_entity.id
_entity.type
_entity.pdbx_description
1 polymer ?
#
loop_
_entity_poly.entity_id
_entity_poly.type
_entity_poly.pdbx_seq_one_letter_code
_entity_poly.pdbx_strand_id
1 'polypeptide(L)'
;ETEGDARVLEAAGATIDPDDEEGWRRLSGDADRDLSPLSQARMRETALYLWDSNLLANRIVELPLAYLLAEGVELRAGEPAMQETIGRFWSDPINSMDVKLPKKVRELSIFGEQVWPTFVNAVDGHVRLGYLDPALIETVVVDPDNPEQPIGIVTVRDRKGRQLRYRVIVNGPETVFTQRTQEIRKTFA
;
A
#
# COMPACT_ATOMS: atom_id res chain seq x y z
N GLU A 1 -19.31 0.71 -39.20
CA GLU A 1 -19.10 2.03 -38.53
C GLU A 1 -18.48 1.91 -37.14
N THR A 2 -18.19 0.70 -36.65
CA THR A 2 -17.64 0.46 -35.28
C THR A 2 -16.20 0.01 -35.25
N GLU A 3 -15.54 -0.14 -36.39
CA GLU A 3 -14.13 -0.62 -36.44
C GLU A 3 -13.07 0.48 -36.28
N GLY A 4 -13.48 1.74 -36.41
CA GLY A 4 -12.55 2.89 -36.27
C GLY A 4 -12.26 3.28 -34.82
N ASP A 5 -13.19 3.08 -33.92
CA ASP A 5 -13.04 3.52 -32.51
C ASP A 5 -12.15 2.58 -31.69
N ALA A 6 -12.14 1.28 -31.97
CA ALA A 6 -11.31 0.32 -31.25
C ALA A 6 -9.80 0.55 -31.42
N ARG A 7 -9.37 1.03 -32.60
CA ARG A 7 -7.94 1.28 -32.89
C ARG A 7 -7.37 2.50 -32.18
N VAL A 8 -8.18 3.50 -31.90
CA VAL A 8 -7.74 4.70 -31.18
C VAL A 8 -7.51 4.42 -29.71
N LEU A 9 -8.23 3.48 -29.14
CA LEU A 9 -8.15 3.09 -27.73
C LEU A 9 -6.89 2.27 -27.42
N GLU A 10 -6.48 1.37 -28.34
CA GLU A 10 -5.23 0.62 -28.19
C GLU A 10 -3.98 1.51 -28.24
N ALA A 11 -4.01 2.60 -29.03
CA ALA A 11 -2.89 3.53 -29.14
C ALA A 11 -2.69 4.41 -27.89
N ALA A 12 -3.73 4.56 -27.07
CA ALA A 12 -3.67 5.37 -25.85
C ALA A 12 -3.22 4.58 -24.59
N GLY A 13 -2.97 3.26 -24.72
CA GLY A 13 -2.57 2.42 -23.60
C GLY A 13 -3.66 2.24 -22.53
N ALA A 14 -4.91 2.64 -22.84
CA ALA A 14 -6.02 2.45 -21.94
C ALA A 14 -6.47 0.99 -21.97
N THR A 15 -6.40 0.31 -20.83
CA THR A 15 -6.98 -1.01 -20.67
C THR A 15 -8.49 -0.84 -20.66
N ILE A 16 -9.16 -1.29 -21.73
CA ILE A 16 -10.62 -1.29 -21.79
C ILE A 16 -11.09 -2.39 -20.85
N ASP A 17 -11.81 -2.01 -19.81
CA ASP A 17 -12.57 -2.97 -19.02
C ASP A 17 -13.80 -3.36 -19.86
N PRO A 18 -13.97 -4.66 -20.23
CA PRO A 18 -15.12 -5.08 -21.03
C PRO A 18 -16.46 -4.88 -20.32
N ASP A 19 -16.44 -4.64 -19.01
CA ASP A 19 -17.63 -4.35 -18.21
C ASP A 19 -17.90 -2.83 -18.06
N ASP A 20 -17.05 -1.97 -18.65
CA ASP A 20 -17.25 -0.53 -18.66
C ASP A 20 -18.06 -0.13 -19.90
N GLU A 21 -19.36 0.10 -19.75
CA GLU A 21 -20.30 0.40 -20.84
C GLU A 21 -19.90 1.63 -21.66
N GLU A 22 -19.06 2.52 -21.12
CA GLU A 22 -18.61 3.74 -21.78
C GLU A 22 -17.25 3.60 -22.48
N GLY A 23 -16.51 2.49 -22.29
CA GLY A 23 -15.21 2.24 -22.94
C GLY A 23 -14.08 3.23 -22.60
N TRP A 24 -14.38 4.30 -21.90
CA TRP A 24 -13.43 5.33 -21.45
C TRP A 24 -13.61 5.64 -19.99
N ARG A 25 -12.50 5.62 -19.28
CA ARG A 25 -12.47 6.06 -17.91
C ARG A 25 -11.65 7.32 -17.78
N ARG A 26 -12.20 8.36 -17.17
CA ARG A 26 -11.44 9.55 -16.80
C ARG A 26 -10.47 9.20 -15.69
N LEU A 27 -9.19 9.50 -15.89
CA LEU A 27 -8.14 9.37 -14.89
C LEU A 27 -8.16 10.50 -13.87
N SER A 28 -8.98 11.52 -14.10
CA SER A 28 -9.09 12.67 -13.22
C SER A 28 -10.53 13.13 -13.13
N GLY A 29 -11.02 13.34 -11.94
CA GLY A 29 -12.28 14.03 -11.69
C GLY A 29 -13.36 13.27 -10.95
N ASP A 30 -13.13 12.03 -10.56
CA ASP A 30 -13.99 11.37 -9.56
C ASP A 30 -13.32 11.46 -8.19
N ALA A 31 -14.08 11.96 -7.21
CA ALA A 31 -13.56 12.30 -5.88
C ALA A 31 -12.97 11.11 -5.12
N ASP A 32 -13.25 9.88 -5.57
CA ASP A 32 -12.87 8.71 -4.79
C ASP A 32 -11.71 7.91 -5.37
N ARG A 33 -11.52 7.81 -6.69
CA ARG A 33 -10.39 7.06 -7.31
C ARG A 33 -10.25 7.32 -8.81
N ASP A 34 -9.01 7.48 -9.27
CA ASP A 34 -8.67 7.55 -10.69
C ASP A 34 -8.80 6.20 -11.41
N LEU A 35 -8.80 5.09 -10.66
CA LEU A 35 -8.89 3.73 -11.20
C LEU A 35 -9.96 2.89 -10.49
N SER A 36 -10.66 2.02 -11.24
CA SER A 36 -11.56 1.05 -10.62
C SER A 36 -10.80 -0.02 -9.85
N PRO A 37 -11.42 -0.65 -8.83
CA PRO A 37 -10.82 -1.76 -8.12
C PRO A 37 -10.39 -2.91 -9.05
N LEU A 38 -11.17 -3.18 -10.09
CA LEU A 38 -10.84 -4.22 -11.07
C LEU A 38 -9.63 -3.84 -11.93
N SER A 39 -9.56 -2.59 -12.42
CA SER A 39 -8.39 -2.09 -13.15
C SER A 39 -7.13 -2.10 -12.28
N GLN A 40 -7.25 -1.72 -11.02
CA GLN A 40 -6.16 -1.75 -10.06
C GLN A 40 -5.65 -3.19 -9.81
N ALA A 41 -6.56 -4.16 -9.66
CA ALA A 41 -6.18 -5.57 -9.51
C ALA A 41 -5.41 -6.09 -10.74
N ARG A 42 -5.91 -5.81 -11.94
CA ARG A 42 -5.23 -6.18 -13.20
C ARG A 42 -3.86 -5.50 -13.34
N MET A 43 -3.75 -4.26 -12.95
CA MET A 43 -2.46 -3.54 -12.97
C MET A 43 -1.44 -4.20 -12.04
N ARG A 44 -1.84 -4.60 -10.83
CA ARG A 44 -0.96 -5.34 -9.90
C ARG A 44 -0.52 -6.68 -10.48
N GLU A 45 -1.44 -7.46 -11.02
CA GLU A 45 -1.15 -8.74 -11.66
C GLU A 45 -0.20 -8.58 -12.86
N THR A 46 -0.48 -7.60 -13.71
CA THR A 46 0.36 -7.29 -14.87
C THR A 46 1.74 -6.82 -14.46
N ALA A 47 1.85 -5.95 -13.45
CA ALA A 47 3.13 -5.47 -12.94
C ALA A 47 3.99 -6.61 -12.37
N LEU A 48 3.38 -7.52 -11.60
CA LEU A 48 4.05 -8.69 -11.07
C LEU A 48 4.50 -9.64 -12.19
N TYR A 49 3.63 -9.91 -13.16
CA TYR A 49 3.95 -10.73 -14.31
C TYR A 49 5.10 -10.15 -15.14
N LEU A 50 5.06 -8.86 -15.42
CA LEU A 50 6.12 -8.17 -16.17
C LEU A 50 7.45 -8.18 -15.41
N TRP A 51 7.43 -7.94 -14.09
CA TRP A 51 8.62 -8.02 -13.28
C TRP A 51 9.25 -9.42 -13.31
N ASP A 52 8.45 -10.47 -13.27
CA ASP A 52 8.93 -11.87 -13.28
C ASP A 52 9.38 -12.32 -14.68
N SER A 53 8.66 -11.94 -15.74
CA SER A 53 8.85 -12.48 -17.08
C SER A 53 9.64 -11.57 -18.04
N ASN A 54 9.72 -10.26 -17.80
CA ASN A 54 10.35 -9.30 -18.69
C ASN A 54 11.63 -8.72 -18.09
N LEU A 55 12.76 -8.94 -18.76
CA LEU A 55 14.08 -8.52 -18.28
C LEU A 55 14.18 -6.99 -18.09
N LEU A 56 13.56 -6.18 -18.95
CA LEU A 56 13.60 -4.73 -18.82
C LEU A 56 12.75 -4.27 -17.63
N ALA A 57 11.54 -4.79 -17.48
CA ALA A 57 10.68 -4.48 -16.34
C ALA A 57 11.33 -4.91 -15.01
N ASN A 58 11.97 -6.07 -14.98
CA ASN A 58 12.77 -6.52 -13.84
C ASN A 58 13.87 -5.51 -13.51
N ARG A 59 14.64 -5.04 -14.49
CA ARG A 59 15.72 -4.07 -14.28
C ARG A 59 15.23 -2.71 -13.82
N ILE A 60 14.05 -2.26 -14.27
CA ILE A 60 13.44 -1.01 -13.80
C ILE A 60 13.19 -1.06 -12.30
N VAL A 61 12.84 -2.21 -11.75
CA VAL A 61 12.58 -2.40 -10.31
C VAL A 61 13.88 -2.70 -9.53
N GLU A 62 14.70 -3.66 -10.02
CA GLU A 62 15.86 -4.14 -9.26
C GLU A 62 17.04 -3.16 -9.26
N LEU A 63 17.21 -2.35 -10.29
CA LEU A 63 18.33 -1.43 -10.35
C LEU A 63 18.22 -0.30 -9.32
N PRO A 64 17.09 0.43 -9.20
CA PRO A 64 16.90 1.39 -8.12
C PRO A 64 17.01 0.77 -6.73
N LEU A 65 16.47 -0.45 -6.55
CA LEU A 65 16.58 -1.19 -5.31
C LEU A 65 18.04 -1.44 -4.92
N ALA A 66 18.85 -1.90 -5.88
CA ALA A 66 20.27 -2.15 -5.65
C ALA A 66 21.03 -0.89 -5.24
N TYR A 67 20.76 0.25 -5.90
CA TYR A 67 21.36 1.54 -5.53
C TYR A 67 20.88 2.04 -4.16
N LEU A 68 19.59 1.91 -3.86
CA LEU A 68 19.01 2.38 -2.61
C LEU A 68 19.56 1.62 -1.39
N LEU A 69 19.80 0.31 -1.54
CA LEU A 69 20.19 -0.57 -0.44
C LEU A 69 21.66 -1.02 -0.49
N ALA A 70 22.47 -0.51 -1.43
CA ALA A 70 23.85 -0.93 -1.63
C ALA A 70 24.71 -0.79 -0.37
N GLU A 71 24.50 0.29 0.39
CA GLU A 71 25.24 0.57 1.62
C GLU A 71 24.48 0.12 2.88
N GLY A 72 23.31 -0.50 2.71
CA GLY A 72 22.40 -0.83 3.80
C GLY A 72 21.63 0.38 4.32
N VAL A 73 20.86 0.16 5.39
CA VAL A 73 20.09 1.21 6.08
C VAL A 73 20.52 1.24 7.54
N GLU A 74 20.99 2.37 8.01
CA GLU A 74 21.35 2.58 9.40
C GLU A 74 20.37 3.58 10.04
N LEU A 75 19.78 3.18 11.15
CA LEU A 75 18.92 4.04 11.96
C LEU A 75 19.72 4.50 13.20
N ARG A 76 19.85 5.81 13.34
CA ARG A 76 20.57 6.41 14.48
C ARG A 76 19.63 7.24 15.35
N ALA A 77 19.69 7.04 16.65
CA ALA A 77 19.01 7.87 17.63
C ALA A 77 20.05 8.62 18.48
N GLY A 78 19.70 9.83 18.89
CA GLY A 78 20.56 10.65 19.75
C GLY A 78 20.66 10.14 21.18
N GLU A 79 19.68 9.36 21.64
CA GLU A 79 19.62 8.82 23.00
C GLU A 79 19.94 7.31 23.00
N PRO A 80 20.85 6.84 23.89
CA PRO A 80 21.26 5.44 23.93
C PRO A 80 20.10 4.45 24.14
N ALA A 81 19.14 4.77 25.00
CA ALA A 81 17.98 3.92 25.24
C ALA A 81 17.09 3.76 24.01
N MET A 82 16.94 4.85 23.24
CA MET A 82 16.23 4.82 21.96
C MET A 82 16.98 3.99 20.93
N GLN A 83 18.31 4.12 20.86
CA GLN A 83 19.15 3.34 19.95
C GLN A 83 19.05 1.84 20.23
N GLU A 84 19.03 1.44 21.50
CA GLU A 84 18.83 0.05 21.92
C GLU A 84 17.46 -0.47 21.46
N THR A 85 16.41 0.34 21.64
CA THR A 85 15.04 -0.01 21.22
C THR A 85 14.95 -0.19 19.70
N ILE A 86 15.58 0.69 18.92
CA ILE A 86 15.66 0.59 17.46
C ILE A 86 16.43 -0.68 17.05
N GLY A 87 17.56 -0.96 17.70
CA GLY A 87 18.35 -2.16 17.44
C GLY A 87 17.54 -3.44 17.70
N ARG A 88 16.81 -3.49 18.81
CA ARG A 88 15.94 -4.62 19.16
C ARG A 88 14.79 -4.79 18.17
N PHE A 89 14.18 -3.70 17.71
CA PHE A 89 13.15 -3.73 16.67
C PHE A 89 13.71 -4.25 15.35
N TRP A 90 14.89 -3.77 14.94
CA TRP A 90 15.50 -4.10 13.67
C TRP A 90 15.90 -5.58 13.58
N SER A 91 16.51 -6.09 14.66
CA SER A 91 17.02 -7.46 14.75
C SER A 91 16.00 -8.50 15.25
N ASP A 92 14.76 -8.08 15.59
CA ASP A 92 13.72 -9.02 16.01
C ASP A 92 13.51 -10.11 14.94
N PRO A 93 13.49 -11.41 15.30
CA PRO A 93 13.37 -12.50 14.32
C PRO A 93 12.09 -12.45 13.46
N ILE A 94 11.04 -11.81 13.95
CA ILE A 94 9.79 -11.63 13.19
C ILE A 94 9.89 -10.43 12.26
N ASN A 95 10.46 -9.31 12.74
CA ASN A 95 10.69 -8.14 11.90
C ASN A 95 11.74 -8.42 10.83
N SER A 96 12.90 -8.96 11.21
CA SER A 96 14.03 -9.32 10.33
C SER A 96 14.28 -8.29 9.24
N MET A 97 14.43 -7.02 9.64
CA MET A 97 14.42 -5.90 8.68
C MET A 97 15.59 -5.98 7.70
N ASP A 98 16.75 -6.48 8.12
CA ASP A 98 17.91 -6.67 7.24
C ASP A 98 17.60 -7.59 6.05
N VAL A 99 16.79 -8.63 6.28
CA VAL A 99 16.44 -9.62 5.25
C VAL A 99 15.20 -9.21 4.47
N LYS A 100 14.21 -8.63 5.16
CA LYS A 100 12.90 -8.33 4.56
C LYS A 100 12.83 -6.98 3.86
N LEU A 101 13.72 -6.04 4.20
CA LEU A 101 13.67 -4.69 3.63
C LEU A 101 13.80 -4.68 2.10
N PRO A 102 14.74 -5.42 1.47
CA PRO A 102 14.83 -5.49 0.02
C PRO A 102 13.53 -5.99 -0.64
N LYS A 103 12.90 -7.01 -0.04
CA LYS A 103 11.61 -7.51 -0.51
C LYS A 103 10.52 -6.43 -0.41
N LYS A 104 10.46 -5.72 0.72
CA LYS A 104 9.47 -4.67 0.95
C LYS A 104 9.62 -3.51 -0.03
N VAL A 105 10.84 -3.06 -0.31
CA VAL A 105 11.10 -1.98 -1.28
C VAL A 105 10.73 -2.44 -2.70
N ARG A 106 11.03 -3.69 -3.06
CA ARG A 106 10.64 -4.29 -4.34
C ARG A 106 9.12 -4.31 -4.50
N GLU A 107 8.41 -4.83 -3.51
CA GLU A 107 6.95 -4.90 -3.52
C GLU A 107 6.29 -3.54 -3.63
N LEU A 108 6.84 -2.52 -2.95
CA LEU A 108 6.37 -1.14 -3.08
C LEU A 108 6.55 -0.64 -4.53
N SER A 109 7.68 -0.95 -5.16
CA SER A 109 7.94 -0.56 -6.55
C SER A 109 7.02 -1.26 -7.55
N ILE A 110 6.61 -2.51 -7.27
CA ILE A 110 5.73 -3.29 -8.15
C ILE A 110 4.27 -2.89 -7.96
N PHE A 111 3.81 -2.77 -6.72
CA PHE A 111 2.39 -2.58 -6.40
C PHE A 111 2.00 -1.11 -6.18
N GLY A 112 2.97 -0.21 -5.97
CA GLY A 112 2.71 1.19 -5.67
C GLY A 112 2.16 1.47 -4.27
N GLU A 113 1.82 0.43 -3.52
CA GLU A 113 1.21 0.54 -2.20
C GLU A 113 1.73 -0.54 -1.25
N GLN A 114 1.82 -0.21 0.04
CA GLN A 114 2.17 -1.15 1.10
C GLN A 114 1.41 -0.83 2.39
N VAL A 115 0.98 -1.88 3.08
CA VAL A 115 0.35 -1.77 4.39
C VAL A 115 1.03 -2.71 5.37
N TRP A 116 1.50 -2.15 6.48
CA TRP A 116 2.17 -2.89 7.54
C TRP A 116 1.36 -2.82 8.84
N PRO A 117 0.54 -3.82 9.13
CA PRO A 117 -0.10 -3.92 10.43
C PRO A 117 0.94 -3.91 11.53
N THR A 118 0.73 -3.06 12.52
CA THR A 118 1.66 -2.86 13.63
C THR A 118 1.09 -3.51 14.88
N PHE A 119 1.86 -4.41 15.48
CA PHE A 119 1.50 -5.12 16.70
C PHE A 119 2.40 -4.63 17.83
N VAL A 120 1.81 -4.04 18.85
CA VAL A 120 2.53 -3.53 20.02
C VAL A 120 2.31 -4.49 21.18
N ASN A 121 3.39 -4.99 21.77
CA ASN A 121 3.29 -5.78 23.00
C ASN A 121 2.95 -4.87 24.17
N ALA A 122 1.85 -5.14 24.85
CA ALA A 122 1.37 -4.31 25.96
C ALA A 122 2.29 -4.34 27.21
N VAL A 123 3.18 -5.33 27.32
CA VAL A 123 4.04 -5.52 28.51
C VAL A 123 5.31 -4.67 28.41
N ASP A 124 5.97 -4.69 27.25
CA ASP A 124 7.29 -4.07 27.06
C ASP A 124 7.33 -3.03 25.94
N GLY A 125 6.17 -2.75 25.31
CA GLY A 125 6.08 -1.81 24.20
C GLY A 125 6.77 -2.26 22.91
N HIS A 126 7.29 -3.49 22.86
CA HIS A 126 7.97 -3.98 21.66
C HIS A 126 7.05 -4.04 20.44
N VAL A 127 7.54 -3.56 19.32
CA VAL A 127 6.77 -3.42 18.09
C VAL A 127 7.16 -4.49 17.08
N ARG A 128 6.16 -5.16 16.51
CA ARG A 128 6.31 -6.08 15.39
C ARG A 128 5.47 -5.62 14.21
N LEU A 129 6.04 -5.76 13.02
CA LEU A 129 5.37 -5.42 11.77
C LEU A 129 4.86 -6.69 11.09
N GLY A 130 3.59 -6.67 10.72
CA GLY A 130 3.03 -7.63 9.79
C GLY A 130 3.18 -7.15 8.35
N TYR A 131 2.59 -7.89 7.44
CA TYR A 131 2.41 -7.53 6.04
C TYR A 131 0.98 -7.80 5.64
N LEU A 132 0.33 -6.83 5.05
CA LEU A 132 -0.98 -7.00 4.44
C LEU A 132 -0.80 -6.93 2.94
N ASP A 133 -1.16 -8.01 2.25
CA ASP A 133 -1.13 -8.07 0.80
C ASP A 133 -2.09 -7.00 0.23
N PRO A 134 -1.64 -6.14 -0.69
CA PRO A 134 -2.49 -5.16 -1.35
C PRO A 134 -3.74 -5.77 -2.01
N ALA A 135 -3.68 -7.01 -2.47
CA ALA A 135 -4.83 -7.73 -3.01
C ALA A 135 -5.94 -7.99 -1.97
N LEU A 136 -5.62 -7.96 -0.69
CA LEU A 136 -6.58 -8.13 0.40
C LEU A 136 -7.21 -6.81 0.86
N ILE A 137 -6.84 -5.68 0.28
CA ILE A 137 -7.41 -4.37 0.60
C ILE A 137 -8.65 -4.17 -0.27
N GLU A 138 -9.81 -4.02 0.36
CA GLU A 138 -11.05 -3.68 -0.31
C GLU A 138 -11.20 -2.17 -0.46
N THR A 139 -10.93 -1.43 0.63
CA THR A 139 -11.13 0.02 0.65
C THR A 139 -10.15 0.70 1.60
N VAL A 140 -9.60 1.83 1.16
CA VAL A 140 -8.93 2.80 2.02
C VAL A 140 -9.96 3.87 2.39
N VAL A 141 -10.23 4.02 3.68
CA VAL A 141 -11.15 5.05 4.19
C VAL A 141 -10.34 6.30 4.46
N VAL A 142 -10.78 7.40 3.86
CA VAL A 142 -10.13 8.71 4.01
C VAL A 142 -10.93 9.62 4.94
N ASP A 143 -10.29 10.67 5.43
CA ASP A 143 -10.93 11.69 6.23
C ASP A 143 -11.99 12.43 5.39
N PRO A 144 -13.25 12.53 5.86
CA PRO A 144 -14.28 13.28 5.14
C PRO A 144 -13.95 14.76 4.91
N ASP A 145 -13.11 15.33 5.78
CA ASP A 145 -12.71 16.74 5.72
C ASP A 145 -11.40 16.95 4.94
N ASN A 146 -10.63 15.85 4.73
CA ASN A 146 -9.40 15.87 3.95
C ASN A 146 -9.23 14.52 3.18
N PRO A 147 -9.68 14.43 1.93
CA PRO A 147 -9.62 13.20 1.13
C PRO A 147 -8.22 12.64 0.92
N GLU A 148 -7.18 13.45 1.06
CA GLU A 148 -5.79 12.99 0.94
C GLU A 148 -5.29 12.26 2.21
N GLN A 149 -6.03 12.35 3.32
CA GLN A 149 -5.65 11.77 4.59
C GLN A 149 -6.32 10.40 4.81
N PRO A 150 -5.59 9.28 4.68
CA PRO A 150 -6.14 7.97 5.02
C PRO A 150 -6.29 7.84 6.55
N ILE A 151 -7.43 7.32 6.99
CA ILE A 151 -7.75 7.11 8.41
C ILE A 151 -7.99 5.66 8.77
N GLY A 152 -8.33 4.82 7.81
CA GLY A 152 -8.60 3.41 8.02
C GLY A 152 -8.43 2.58 6.77
N ILE A 153 -8.21 1.28 6.96
CA ILE A 153 -8.12 0.29 5.89
C ILE A 153 -9.09 -0.83 6.21
N VAL A 154 -9.84 -1.23 5.19
CA VAL A 154 -10.81 -2.33 5.28
C VAL A 154 -10.36 -3.44 4.34
N THR A 155 -10.27 -4.66 4.86
CA THR A 155 -9.89 -5.82 4.05
C THR A 155 -11.10 -6.44 3.35
N VAL A 156 -10.84 -7.18 2.29
CA VAL A 156 -11.83 -8.07 1.70
C VAL A 156 -12.31 -9.09 2.76
N ARG A 157 -13.53 -9.58 2.58
CA ARG A 157 -14.11 -10.59 3.48
C ARG A 157 -13.39 -11.91 3.34
N ASP A 158 -13.04 -12.54 4.46
CA ASP A 158 -12.50 -13.88 4.48
C ASP A 158 -13.58 -14.94 4.12
N ARG A 159 -13.17 -16.20 3.99
CA ARG A 159 -14.10 -17.32 3.71
C ARG A 159 -15.19 -17.50 4.77
N LYS A 160 -15.01 -16.91 5.95
CA LYS A 160 -16.00 -16.92 7.06
C LYS A 160 -16.85 -15.66 7.10
N GLY A 161 -16.71 -14.78 6.08
CA GLY A 161 -17.43 -13.51 6.01
C GLY A 161 -16.90 -12.41 6.93
N ARG A 162 -15.77 -12.62 7.60
CA ARG A 162 -15.17 -11.63 8.51
C ARG A 162 -14.33 -10.65 7.72
N GLN A 163 -14.39 -9.40 8.09
CA GLN A 163 -13.66 -8.29 7.51
C GLN A 163 -12.82 -7.63 8.60
N LEU A 164 -11.54 -7.48 8.36
CA LEU A 164 -10.65 -6.80 9.28
C LEU A 164 -10.63 -5.30 8.94
N ARG A 165 -10.52 -4.50 9.99
CA ARG A 165 -10.44 -3.04 9.88
C ARG A 165 -9.23 -2.57 10.66
N TYR A 166 -8.32 -1.89 9.98
CA TYR A 166 -7.10 -1.36 10.59
C TYR A 166 -7.16 0.16 10.65
N ARG A 167 -6.85 0.73 11.80
CA ARG A 167 -6.68 2.18 11.95
C ARG A 167 -5.33 2.59 11.41
N VAL A 168 -5.30 3.61 10.55
CA VAL A 168 -4.04 4.18 10.05
C VAL A 168 -3.39 4.99 11.16
N ILE A 169 -2.10 4.76 11.41
CA ILE A 169 -1.28 5.56 12.32
C ILE A 169 -0.97 6.88 11.63
N VAL A 170 -1.27 7.97 12.29
CA VAL A 170 -1.03 9.32 11.80
C VAL A 170 0.00 9.99 12.72
N ASN A 171 0.99 10.63 12.10
CA ASN A 171 1.99 11.40 12.84
C ASN A 171 1.36 12.71 13.32
N GLY A 172 1.08 12.80 14.59
CA GLY A 172 0.51 14.00 15.22
C GLY A 172 -0.53 13.68 16.29
N PRO A 173 -0.93 14.68 17.07
CA PRO A 173 -1.98 14.52 18.07
C PRO A 173 -3.34 14.25 17.38
N GLU A 174 -4.12 13.33 17.92
CA GLU A 174 -5.47 13.03 17.41
C GLU A 174 -6.43 14.25 17.41
N THR A 175 -6.07 15.31 18.11
CA THR A 175 -6.80 16.59 18.14
C THR A 175 -6.80 17.32 16.80
N VAL A 176 -5.95 16.92 15.84
CA VAL A 176 -5.96 17.44 14.46
C VAL A 176 -7.23 17.03 13.71
N PHE A 177 -7.85 15.92 14.12
CA PHE A 177 -9.07 15.44 13.49
C PHE A 177 -10.32 16.06 14.09
N THR A 178 -11.32 16.32 13.24
CA THR A 178 -12.65 16.70 13.69
C THR A 178 -13.29 15.61 14.56
N GLN A 179 -14.27 15.98 15.36
CA GLN A 179 -15.00 14.99 16.19
C GLN A 179 -15.60 13.88 15.33
N ARG A 180 -16.13 14.22 14.14
CA ARG A 180 -16.67 13.25 13.19
C ARG A 180 -15.63 12.24 12.74
N THR A 181 -14.45 12.71 12.36
CA THR A 181 -13.33 11.83 11.93
C THR A 181 -12.84 10.97 13.09
N GLN A 182 -12.77 11.50 14.30
CA GLN A 182 -12.41 10.73 15.49
C GLN A 182 -13.41 9.60 15.79
N GLU A 183 -14.71 9.85 15.62
CA GLU A 183 -15.74 8.81 15.77
C GLU A 183 -15.59 7.70 14.74
N ILE A 184 -15.35 8.06 13.47
CA ILE A 184 -15.09 7.08 12.41
C ILE A 184 -13.84 6.27 12.75
N ARG A 185 -12.75 6.91 13.17
CA ARG A 185 -11.50 6.23 13.55
C ARG A 185 -11.65 5.22 14.70
N LYS A 186 -12.59 5.44 15.62
CA LYS A 186 -12.90 4.48 16.70
C LYS A 186 -13.53 3.17 16.20
N THR A 187 -14.05 3.14 14.99
CA THR A 187 -14.61 1.91 14.40
C THR A 187 -13.54 0.99 13.82
N PHE A 188 -12.29 1.43 13.78
CA PHE A 188 -11.13 0.66 13.34
C PHE A 188 -10.30 0.23 14.55
N ALA A 189 -9.79 -1.01 14.50
CA ALA A 189 -8.94 -1.59 15.55
C ALA A 189 -7.51 -1.05 15.50
#